data_6859d50ae8386d2e5ab8b6fcb024243b
#
_entry.id   6859d50ae8386d2e5ab8b6fcb024243b
#
_cell.length_a   1.000
_cell.length_b   1.000
_cell.length_c   1.000
_cell.angle_alpha   90.00
_cell.angle_beta   90.00
_cell.angle_gamma   90.00
#
_symmetry.space_group_name_H-M   'P 1'
#
loop_
_entity.id
_entity.type
_entity.pdbx_description
1 polymer ?
#
loop_
_entity_poly.entity_id
_entity_poly.type
_entity_poly.pdbx_seq_one_letter_code
_entity_poly.pdbx_strand_id
1 'polypeptide(L)'
;LNLEYVLPEDIERRSFEIIESELHGREFPEKIKPVMYRVIHTTADFDYADNLCFSENAVDAALELLKNGAVIVTDTNMAKAGINKTALAKLGCEALCFMSDPETAEAAKLSGTTRAAASVDRAANLGKPVIFACGNAPTALIRLYEHITAGDFSPAFVIGVPVGFVNVVQSKELIMSTGVPHIVARGRKGGSNVAAAIVNALLYMLTR
;
A
#
# COMPACT_ATOMS: atom_id res chain seq x y z
N LEU A 1 29.96 -16.22 -18.30
CA LEU A 1 28.93 -15.78 -17.33
C LEU A 1 29.51 -15.99 -15.93
N ASN A 2 29.81 -14.89 -15.24
CA ASN A 2 30.19 -14.96 -13.82
C ASN A 2 28.91 -14.84 -13.01
N LEU A 3 28.56 -15.90 -12.29
CA LEU A 3 27.45 -15.88 -11.33
C LEU A 3 28.01 -15.48 -9.96
N GLU A 4 27.36 -14.52 -9.32
CA GLU A 4 27.64 -14.16 -7.93
C GLU A 4 27.00 -15.24 -7.02
N TYR A 5 27.79 -15.81 -6.11
CA TYR A 5 27.29 -16.77 -5.13
C TYR A 5 26.98 -16.03 -3.82
N VAL A 6 25.70 -15.96 -3.46
CA VAL A 6 25.23 -15.31 -2.23
C VAL A 6 24.46 -16.34 -1.41
N LEU A 7 24.69 -16.38 -0.09
CA LEU A 7 23.93 -17.23 0.83
C LEU A 7 22.46 -16.79 0.89
N PRO A 8 21.50 -17.72 1.05
CA PRO A 8 20.06 -17.38 1.08
C PRO A 8 19.69 -16.27 2.07
N GLU A 9 20.29 -16.27 3.25
CA GLU A 9 20.09 -15.24 4.30
C GLU A 9 20.63 -13.86 3.94
N ASP A 10 21.57 -13.78 3.00
CA ASP A 10 22.22 -12.54 2.57
C ASP A 10 21.62 -11.95 1.28
N ILE A 11 20.77 -12.68 0.56
CA ILE A 11 20.24 -12.24 -0.75
C ILE A 11 19.52 -10.89 -0.65
N GLU A 12 18.70 -10.70 0.38
CA GLU A 12 17.95 -9.45 0.57
C GLU A 12 18.91 -8.27 0.84
N ARG A 13 19.86 -8.46 1.73
CA ARG A 13 20.91 -7.47 2.04
C ARG A 13 21.71 -7.10 0.80
N ARG A 14 22.17 -8.12 0.05
CA ARG A 14 22.93 -7.91 -1.19
C ARG A 14 22.14 -7.16 -2.24
N SER A 15 20.83 -7.46 -2.37
CA SER A 15 19.94 -6.73 -3.27
C SER A 15 19.84 -5.24 -2.90
N PHE A 16 19.74 -4.94 -1.61
CA PHE A 16 19.68 -3.55 -1.13
C PHE A 16 21.00 -2.80 -1.34
N GLU A 17 22.17 -3.45 -1.19
CA GLU A 17 23.47 -2.89 -1.52
C GLU A 17 23.58 -2.51 -3.01
N ILE A 18 23.07 -3.39 -3.89
CA ILE A 18 23.02 -3.12 -5.34
C ILE A 18 22.11 -1.92 -5.62
N ILE A 19 20.88 -1.92 -5.06
CA ILE A 19 19.93 -0.81 -5.21
C ILE A 19 20.57 0.51 -4.76
N GLU A 20 21.24 0.52 -3.60
CA GLU A 20 21.92 1.72 -3.10
C GLU A 20 23.00 2.21 -4.04
N SER A 21 23.80 1.30 -4.60
CA SER A 21 24.84 1.65 -5.56
C SER A 21 24.28 2.23 -6.86
N GLU A 22 23.16 1.69 -7.35
CA GLU A 22 22.49 2.13 -8.58
C GLU A 22 21.68 3.42 -8.41
N LEU A 23 21.35 3.80 -7.18
CA LEU A 23 20.78 5.11 -6.85
C LEU A 23 21.81 6.26 -6.90
N HIS A 24 23.09 5.97 -7.20
CA HIS A 24 24.16 6.94 -7.47
C HIS A 24 24.29 8.06 -6.42
N GLY A 25 24.20 7.69 -5.13
CA GLY A 25 24.33 8.64 -4.03
C GLY A 25 23.07 9.45 -3.73
N ARG A 26 21.92 9.11 -4.32
CA ARG A 26 20.65 9.71 -3.98
C ARG A 26 20.27 9.35 -2.54
N GLU A 27 20.10 10.35 -1.71
CA GLU A 27 19.74 10.19 -0.32
C GLU A 27 18.23 10.23 -0.12
N PHE A 28 17.73 9.40 0.79
CA PHE A 28 16.36 9.41 1.28
C PHE A 28 16.38 9.59 2.80
N PRO A 29 15.35 10.22 3.38
CA PRO A 29 15.18 10.22 4.83
C PRO A 29 15.22 8.78 5.37
N GLU A 30 15.95 8.57 6.47
CA GLU A 30 16.19 7.23 7.05
C GLU A 30 14.91 6.39 7.24
N LYS A 31 13.80 7.03 7.62
CA LYS A 31 12.51 6.36 7.82
C LYS A 31 11.85 5.92 6.51
N ILE A 32 12.10 6.64 5.42
CA ILE A 32 11.51 6.35 4.09
C ILE A 32 12.32 5.28 3.35
N LYS A 33 13.63 5.27 3.57
CA LYS A 33 14.58 4.38 2.89
C LYS A 33 14.15 2.90 2.86
N PRO A 34 13.70 2.27 3.98
CA PRO A 34 13.27 0.88 3.97
C PRO A 34 12.07 0.60 3.05
N VAL A 35 11.12 1.55 3.00
CA VAL A 35 9.93 1.42 2.13
C VAL A 35 10.34 1.59 0.67
N MET A 36 11.14 2.61 0.37
CA MET A 36 11.63 2.89 -0.98
C MET A 36 12.41 1.70 -1.55
N TYR A 37 13.37 1.18 -0.79
CA TYR A 37 14.20 0.05 -1.22
C TYR A 37 13.38 -1.22 -1.42
N ARG A 38 12.39 -1.47 -0.57
CA ARG A 38 11.49 -2.62 -0.71
C ARG A 38 10.66 -2.53 -1.98
N VAL A 39 10.17 -1.35 -2.35
CA VAL A 39 9.42 -1.15 -3.59
C VAL A 39 10.31 -1.35 -4.81
N ILE A 40 11.50 -0.74 -4.84
CA ILE A 40 12.47 -0.94 -5.93
C ILE A 40 12.86 -2.42 -6.02
N HIS A 41 13.17 -3.08 -4.91
CA HIS A 41 13.50 -4.51 -4.88
C HIS A 41 12.38 -5.39 -5.47
N THR A 42 11.12 -5.08 -5.16
CA THR A 42 9.96 -5.86 -5.63
C THR A 42 9.70 -5.68 -7.13
N THR A 43 10.08 -4.54 -7.70
CA THR A 43 9.72 -4.15 -9.06
C THR A 43 10.90 -4.12 -10.02
N ALA A 44 12.14 -4.07 -9.50
CA ALA A 44 13.37 -3.73 -10.23
C ALA A 44 13.23 -2.41 -11.04
N ASP A 45 12.43 -1.46 -10.52
CA ASP A 45 12.10 -0.20 -11.22
C ASP A 45 12.50 1.00 -10.35
N PHE A 46 13.53 1.71 -10.80
CA PHE A 46 14.10 2.85 -10.10
C PHE A 46 13.27 4.14 -10.23
N ASP A 47 12.29 4.20 -11.15
CA ASP A 47 11.40 5.36 -11.25
C ASP A 47 10.57 5.59 -9.96
N TYR A 48 10.42 4.57 -9.13
CA TYR A 48 9.79 4.74 -7.81
C TYR A 48 10.54 5.70 -6.90
N ALA A 49 11.86 5.85 -7.09
CA ALA A 49 12.66 6.83 -6.36
C ALA A 49 12.18 8.28 -6.58
N ASP A 50 11.56 8.56 -7.73
CA ASP A 50 10.98 9.88 -8.06
C ASP A 50 9.48 9.95 -7.80
N ASN A 51 8.79 8.83 -7.95
CA ASN A 51 7.33 8.81 -8.02
C ASN A 51 6.64 8.32 -6.76
N LEU A 52 7.36 7.71 -5.81
CA LEU A 52 6.79 7.30 -4.54
C LEU A 52 6.72 8.49 -3.57
N CYS A 53 5.51 9.00 -3.36
CA CYS A 53 5.22 10.18 -2.56
C CYS A 53 4.75 9.77 -1.16
N PHE A 54 5.24 10.47 -0.16
CA PHE A 54 4.88 10.28 1.25
C PHE A 54 4.26 11.59 1.76
N SER A 55 3.11 11.50 2.43
CA SER A 55 2.61 12.65 3.21
C SER A 55 3.54 12.94 4.39
N GLU A 56 3.39 14.10 5.01
CA GLU A 56 4.16 14.45 6.20
C GLU A 56 4.00 13.37 7.28
N ASN A 57 5.11 12.93 7.85
CA ASN A 57 5.16 11.87 8.90
C ASN A 57 4.45 10.54 8.54
N ALA A 58 4.27 10.25 7.24
CA ALA A 58 3.53 9.08 6.75
C ALA A 58 4.01 7.76 7.38
N VAL A 59 5.33 7.55 7.44
CA VAL A 59 5.89 6.31 7.98
C VAL A 59 5.59 6.19 9.48
N ASP A 60 5.78 7.25 10.26
CA ASP A 60 5.48 7.24 11.69
C ASP A 60 4.01 6.97 11.96
N ALA A 61 3.11 7.62 11.21
CA ALA A 61 1.67 7.39 11.31
C ALA A 61 1.29 5.93 11.02
N ALA A 62 1.85 5.35 9.95
CA ALA A 62 1.60 3.96 9.61
C ALA A 62 2.14 2.98 10.68
N LEU A 63 3.35 3.23 11.19
CA LEU A 63 3.95 2.39 12.24
C LEU A 63 3.13 2.43 13.53
N GLU A 64 2.62 3.61 13.91
CA GLU A 64 1.77 3.76 15.12
C GLU A 64 0.45 3.00 14.95
N LEU A 65 -0.19 3.08 13.80
CA LEU A 65 -1.40 2.31 13.49
C LEU A 65 -1.15 0.79 13.56
N LEU A 66 -0.03 0.32 13.01
CA LEU A 66 0.33 -1.10 13.05
C LEU A 66 0.64 -1.59 14.47
N LYS A 67 1.31 -0.79 15.32
CA LYS A 67 1.53 -1.11 16.74
C LYS A 67 0.22 -1.26 17.51
N ASN A 68 -0.80 -0.50 17.12
CA ASN A 68 -2.11 -0.50 17.76
C ASN A 68 -3.11 -1.50 17.12
N GLY A 69 -2.64 -2.43 16.29
CA GLY A 69 -3.47 -3.51 15.73
C GLY A 69 -4.48 -3.02 14.68
N ALA A 70 -4.13 -2.02 13.87
CA ALA A 70 -4.98 -1.55 12.79
C ALA A 70 -5.33 -2.67 11.79
N VAL A 71 -6.51 -2.56 11.18
CA VAL A 71 -6.93 -3.47 10.10
C VAL A 71 -6.41 -2.96 8.75
N ILE A 72 -5.77 -3.84 8.00
CA ILE A 72 -5.32 -3.56 6.63
C ILE A 72 -6.39 -4.07 5.67
N VAL A 73 -7.01 -3.19 4.89
CA VAL A 73 -7.95 -3.58 3.84
C VAL A 73 -7.28 -3.44 2.49
N THR A 74 -7.32 -4.50 1.69
CA THR A 74 -6.74 -4.50 0.33
C THR A 74 -7.84 -4.55 -0.73
N ASP A 75 -7.59 -3.92 -1.87
CA ASP A 75 -8.47 -3.95 -3.04
C ASP A 75 -8.32 -5.21 -3.91
N THR A 76 -7.37 -6.08 -3.58
CA THR A 76 -7.18 -7.36 -4.29
C THR A 76 -6.76 -8.48 -3.33
N ASN A 77 -7.18 -9.70 -3.62
CA ASN A 77 -6.69 -10.88 -2.91
C ASN A 77 -5.19 -11.13 -3.15
N MET A 78 -4.65 -10.67 -4.28
CA MET A 78 -3.21 -10.74 -4.56
C MET A 78 -2.41 -9.90 -3.56
N ALA A 79 -2.81 -8.64 -3.32
CA ALA A 79 -2.17 -7.80 -2.32
C ALA A 79 -2.27 -8.43 -0.92
N LYS A 80 -3.46 -8.88 -0.51
CA LYS A 80 -3.66 -9.58 0.77
C LYS A 80 -2.76 -10.81 0.90
N ALA A 81 -2.68 -11.63 -0.13
CA ALA A 81 -1.84 -12.83 -0.14
C ALA A 81 -0.34 -12.53 -0.04
N GLY A 82 0.10 -11.38 -0.58
CA GLY A 82 1.49 -10.93 -0.54
C GLY A 82 1.93 -10.35 0.82
N ILE A 83 1.00 -10.03 1.72
CA ILE A 83 1.32 -9.50 3.05
C ILE A 83 1.80 -10.63 3.97
N ASN A 84 2.88 -10.38 4.70
CA ASN A 84 3.51 -11.34 5.60
C ASN A 84 2.63 -11.64 6.82
N LYS A 85 2.02 -12.83 6.83
CA LYS A 85 1.08 -13.28 7.88
C LYS A 85 1.73 -13.38 9.27
N THR A 86 3.01 -13.80 9.32
CA THR A 86 3.74 -13.92 10.58
C THR A 86 3.99 -12.54 11.19
N ALA A 87 4.39 -11.56 10.37
CA ALA A 87 4.59 -10.19 10.85
C ALA A 87 3.27 -9.54 11.30
N LEU A 88 2.16 -9.77 10.55
CA LEU A 88 0.82 -9.34 10.98
C LEU A 88 0.45 -9.89 12.35
N ALA A 89 0.61 -11.21 12.54
CA ALA A 89 0.26 -11.88 13.79
C ALA A 89 1.07 -11.37 14.98
N LYS A 90 2.37 -11.07 14.80
CA LYS A 90 3.21 -10.48 15.85
C LYS A 90 2.67 -9.14 16.37
N LEU A 91 2.01 -8.37 15.52
CA LEU A 91 1.47 -7.04 15.84
C LEU A 91 -0.03 -7.05 16.18
N GLY A 92 -0.68 -8.22 16.16
CA GLY A 92 -2.13 -8.30 16.34
C GLY A 92 -2.93 -7.63 15.23
N CYS A 93 -2.31 -7.40 14.06
CA CYS A 93 -2.95 -6.83 12.88
C CYS A 93 -3.66 -7.89 12.06
N GLU A 94 -4.67 -7.45 11.30
CA GLU A 94 -5.44 -8.29 10.38
C GLU A 94 -5.41 -7.70 8.97
N ALA A 95 -5.36 -8.56 7.95
CA ALA A 95 -5.50 -8.15 6.55
C ALA A 95 -6.80 -8.72 5.96
N LEU A 96 -7.67 -7.84 5.45
CA LEU A 96 -8.96 -8.16 4.85
C LEU A 96 -8.97 -7.81 3.36
N CYS A 97 -9.79 -8.53 2.60
CA CYS A 97 -10.13 -8.21 1.21
C CYS A 97 -11.56 -8.66 0.94
N PHE A 98 -12.44 -7.72 0.60
CA PHE A 98 -13.87 -7.99 0.40
C PHE A 98 -14.23 -8.27 -1.06
N MET A 99 -13.27 -8.27 -1.98
CA MET A 99 -13.50 -8.38 -3.42
C MET A 99 -14.18 -9.68 -3.88
N SER A 100 -13.98 -10.76 -3.14
CA SER A 100 -14.57 -12.07 -3.45
C SER A 100 -15.84 -12.37 -2.66
N ASP A 101 -16.26 -11.49 -1.77
CA ASP A 101 -17.43 -11.70 -0.93
C ASP A 101 -18.72 -11.54 -1.75
N PRO A 102 -19.66 -12.49 -1.66
CA PRO A 102 -20.95 -12.41 -2.35
C PRO A 102 -21.73 -11.12 -2.03
N GLU A 103 -21.72 -10.71 -0.76
CA GLU A 103 -22.37 -9.48 -0.30
C GLU A 103 -21.79 -8.22 -0.97
N THR A 104 -20.47 -8.16 -1.16
CA THR A 104 -19.82 -7.06 -1.87
C THR A 104 -20.23 -7.02 -3.34
N ALA A 105 -20.35 -8.20 -3.96
CA ALA A 105 -20.79 -8.30 -5.36
C ALA A 105 -22.25 -7.85 -5.52
N GLU A 106 -23.12 -8.23 -4.61
CA GLU A 106 -24.53 -7.84 -4.60
C GLU A 106 -24.70 -6.34 -4.34
N ALA A 107 -24.04 -5.81 -3.31
CA ALA A 107 -24.05 -4.37 -3.01
C ALA A 107 -23.57 -3.52 -4.20
N ALA A 108 -22.49 -3.93 -4.86
CA ALA A 108 -21.98 -3.27 -6.06
C ALA A 108 -22.99 -3.25 -7.19
N LYS A 109 -23.72 -4.38 -7.42
CA LYS A 109 -24.76 -4.50 -8.44
C LYS A 109 -25.96 -3.60 -8.13
N LEU A 110 -26.42 -3.60 -6.88
CA LEU A 110 -27.57 -2.80 -6.45
C LEU A 110 -27.29 -1.29 -6.54
N SER A 111 -26.09 -0.88 -6.19
CA SER A 111 -25.67 0.54 -6.21
C SER A 111 -25.14 1.00 -7.57
N GLY A 112 -25.08 0.14 -8.58
CA GLY A 112 -24.52 0.47 -9.90
C GLY A 112 -23.06 0.86 -9.88
N THR A 113 -22.28 0.32 -8.93
CA THR A 113 -20.86 0.67 -8.72
C THR A 113 -19.92 -0.54 -8.90
N THR A 114 -18.63 -0.35 -8.71
CA THR A 114 -17.66 -1.44 -8.77
C THR A 114 -17.56 -2.19 -7.43
N ARG A 115 -17.15 -3.47 -7.47
CA ARG A 115 -16.85 -4.21 -6.23
C ARG A 115 -15.77 -3.55 -5.39
N ALA A 116 -14.83 -2.85 -6.04
CA ALA A 116 -13.78 -2.13 -5.32
C ALA A 116 -14.34 -0.95 -4.53
N ALA A 117 -15.29 -0.18 -5.10
CA ALA A 117 -15.99 0.88 -4.37
C ALA A 117 -16.85 0.31 -3.23
N ALA A 118 -17.64 -0.75 -3.49
CA ALA A 118 -18.42 -1.42 -2.45
C ALA A 118 -17.55 -2.03 -1.33
N SER A 119 -16.30 -2.43 -1.64
CA SER A 119 -15.32 -2.86 -0.63
C SER A 119 -14.90 -1.72 0.30
N VAL A 120 -14.82 -0.50 -0.21
CA VAL A 120 -14.56 0.70 0.62
C VAL A 120 -15.73 0.95 1.55
N ASP A 121 -16.98 0.87 1.06
CA ASP A 121 -18.18 1.04 1.87
C ASP A 121 -18.25 0.01 3.03
N ARG A 122 -17.80 -1.21 2.77
CA ARG A 122 -17.65 -2.23 3.83
C ARG A 122 -16.53 -1.90 4.81
N ALA A 123 -15.40 -1.39 4.33
CA ALA A 123 -14.31 -0.97 5.19
C ALA A 123 -14.73 0.16 6.15
N ALA A 124 -15.58 1.07 5.70
CA ALA A 124 -16.15 2.16 6.50
C ALA A 124 -16.96 1.65 7.71
N ASN A 125 -17.54 0.44 7.61
CA ASN A 125 -18.36 -0.15 8.66
C ASN A 125 -17.58 -1.05 9.65
N LEU A 126 -16.24 -1.13 9.56
CA LEU A 126 -15.45 -1.99 10.44
C LEU A 126 -15.35 -1.49 11.90
N GLY A 127 -15.61 -0.21 12.15
CA GLY A 127 -15.49 0.39 13.48
C GLY A 127 -14.09 0.35 14.08
N LYS A 128 -13.05 0.19 13.26
CA LYS A 128 -11.63 0.12 13.63
C LYS A 128 -10.81 1.06 12.75
N PRO A 129 -9.61 1.49 13.20
CA PRO A 129 -8.69 2.20 12.32
C PRO A 129 -8.30 1.33 11.11
N VAL A 130 -8.49 1.87 9.92
CA VAL A 130 -8.23 1.18 8.64
C VAL A 130 -7.01 1.76 7.95
N ILE A 131 -6.07 0.90 7.58
CA ILE A 131 -5.05 1.16 6.56
C ILE A 131 -5.59 0.59 5.24
N PHE A 132 -5.95 1.45 4.28
CA PHE A 132 -6.46 0.99 3.00
C PHE A 132 -5.33 0.88 1.97
N ALA A 133 -5.02 -0.34 1.53
CA ALA A 133 -3.94 -0.63 0.57
C ALA A 133 -4.53 -0.97 -0.82
N CYS A 134 -4.54 0.03 -1.70
CA CYS A 134 -5.06 -0.07 -3.06
C CYS A 134 -3.92 -0.28 -4.06
N GLY A 135 -3.88 -1.43 -4.72
CA GLY A 135 -2.87 -1.80 -5.71
C GLY A 135 -3.40 -1.96 -7.13
N ASN A 136 -4.71 -1.92 -7.35
CA ASN A 136 -5.30 -2.19 -8.66
C ASN A 136 -6.46 -1.25 -9.04
N ALA A 137 -7.38 -0.95 -8.15
CA ALA A 137 -8.66 -0.34 -8.48
C ALA A 137 -8.69 1.18 -8.22
N PRO A 138 -8.55 2.05 -9.24
CA PRO A 138 -8.71 3.50 -9.07
C PRO A 138 -10.07 3.88 -8.47
N THR A 139 -11.11 3.10 -8.75
CA THR A 139 -12.45 3.33 -8.22
C THR A 139 -12.54 3.17 -6.70
N ALA A 140 -11.65 2.39 -6.08
CA ALA A 140 -11.53 2.36 -4.63
C ALA A 140 -10.98 3.67 -4.06
N LEU A 141 -9.94 4.25 -4.69
CA LEU A 141 -9.40 5.55 -4.27
C LEU A 141 -10.40 6.69 -4.48
N ILE A 142 -11.15 6.67 -5.58
CA ILE A 142 -12.22 7.64 -5.83
C ILE A 142 -13.29 7.53 -4.74
N ARG A 143 -13.72 6.30 -4.39
CA ARG A 143 -14.72 6.08 -3.34
C ARG A 143 -14.22 6.51 -1.95
N LEU A 144 -12.95 6.26 -1.63
CA LEU A 144 -12.34 6.80 -0.41
C LEU A 144 -12.37 8.33 -0.38
N TYR A 145 -12.01 8.98 -1.49
CA TYR A 145 -12.07 10.44 -1.61
C TYR A 145 -13.50 10.99 -1.40
N GLU A 146 -14.52 10.33 -1.97
CA GLU A 146 -15.93 10.68 -1.78
C GLU A 146 -16.30 10.64 -0.29
N HIS A 147 -15.99 9.55 0.41
CA HIS A 147 -16.25 9.41 1.85
C HIS A 147 -15.51 10.46 2.69
N ILE A 148 -14.22 10.67 2.41
CA ILE A 148 -13.41 11.67 3.12
C ILE A 148 -14.03 13.07 2.95
N THR A 149 -14.44 13.41 1.73
CA THR A 149 -15.04 14.71 1.41
C THR A 149 -16.43 14.88 2.04
N ALA A 150 -17.22 13.81 2.07
CA ALA A 150 -18.53 13.80 2.73
C ALA A 150 -18.41 13.83 4.26
N GLY A 151 -17.28 13.45 4.82
CA GLY A 151 -17.04 13.40 6.26
C GLY A 151 -17.70 12.24 6.98
N ASP A 152 -18.15 11.21 6.26
CA ASP A 152 -18.81 10.03 6.83
C ASP A 152 -17.84 8.89 7.13
N PHE A 153 -16.72 8.79 6.40
CA PHE A 153 -15.62 7.88 6.70
C PHE A 153 -14.28 8.45 6.23
N SER A 154 -13.26 8.28 7.06
CA SER A 154 -11.87 8.55 6.70
C SER A 154 -11.01 7.36 7.11
N PRO A 155 -10.28 6.71 6.19
CA PRO A 155 -9.30 5.71 6.57
C PRO A 155 -8.20 6.39 7.39
N ALA A 156 -7.61 5.66 8.34
CA ALA A 156 -6.51 6.19 9.14
C ALA A 156 -5.21 6.35 8.33
N PHE A 157 -5.07 5.58 7.24
CA PHE A 157 -3.95 5.64 6.32
C PHE A 157 -4.31 5.08 4.94
N VAL A 158 -3.72 5.65 3.88
CA VAL A 158 -3.90 5.14 2.50
C VAL A 158 -2.57 4.78 1.86
N ILE A 159 -2.45 3.56 1.35
CA ILE A 159 -1.43 3.14 0.38
C ILE A 159 -2.09 3.16 -0.99
N GLY A 160 -1.85 4.22 -1.77
CA GLY A 160 -2.50 4.48 -3.06
C GLY A 160 -1.58 4.18 -4.23
N VAL A 161 -1.46 2.92 -4.62
CA VAL A 161 -0.53 2.48 -5.66
C VAL A 161 -1.21 1.64 -6.77
N PRO A 162 -2.44 1.98 -7.22
CA PRO A 162 -3.05 1.24 -8.32
C PRO A 162 -2.23 1.42 -9.61
N VAL A 163 -2.10 0.33 -10.39
CA VAL A 163 -1.51 0.35 -11.73
C VAL A 163 -2.59 0.52 -12.78
N GLY A 164 -2.34 1.25 -13.85
CA GLY A 164 -3.24 1.29 -15.00
C GLY A 164 -3.31 2.62 -15.73
N PHE A 165 -4.40 2.81 -16.49
CA PHE A 165 -4.54 3.91 -17.42
C PHE A 165 -5.77 4.79 -17.17
N VAL A 166 -6.94 4.18 -16.92
CA VAL A 166 -8.21 4.92 -16.77
C VAL A 166 -8.34 5.42 -15.33
N ASN A 167 -8.37 6.73 -15.16
CA ASN A 167 -8.52 7.42 -13.87
C ASN A 167 -7.45 7.09 -12.81
N VAL A 168 -6.36 6.38 -13.17
CA VAL A 168 -5.33 5.98 -12.22
C VAL A 168 -4.59 7.19 -11.66
N VAL A 169 -4.13 8.09 -12.53
CA VAL A 169 -3.40 9.29 -12.11
C VAL A 169 -4.34 10.19 -11.30
N GLN A 170 -5.53 10.43 -11.81
CA GLN A 170 -6.52 11.30 -11.16
C GLN A 170 -6.90 10.80 -9.76
N SER A 171 -7.17 9.51 -9.60
CA SER A 171 -7.54 8.94 -8.29
C SER A 171 -6.44 9.09 -7.24
N LYS A 172 -5.17 8.98 -7.65
CA LYS A 172 -4.01 9.19 -6.78
C LYS A 172 -3.86 10.66 -6.37
N GLU A 173 -3.99 11.59 -7.33
CA GLU A 173 -3.94 13.03 -7.05
C GLU A 173 -5.09 13.44 -6.11
N LEU A 174 -6.30 12.87 -6.25
CA LEU A 174 -7.41 13.10 -5.33
C LEU A 174 -7.02 12.68 -3.89
N ILE A 175 -6.45 11.50 -3.68
CA ILE A 175 -6.01 11.06 -2.35
C ILE A 175 -4.92 11.98 -1.79
N MET A 176 -3.93 12.36 -2.61
CA MET A 176 -2.87 13.28 -2.16
C MET A 176 -3.38 14.68 -1.80
N SER A 177 -4.53 15.09 -2.33
CA SER A 177 -5.16 16.37 -1.98
C SER A 177 -5.94 16.33 -0.65
N THR A 178 -6.16 15.15 -0.07
CA THR A 178 -6.79 15.00 1.24
C THR A 178 -5.78 15.22 2.37
N GLY A 179 -6.26 15.49 3.59
CA GLY A 179 -5.42 15.54 4.78
C GLY A 179 -5.06 14.15 5.36
N VAL A 180 -5.49 13.06 4.72
CA VAL A 180 -5.26 11.69 5.23
C VAL A 180 -3.80 11.29 5.01
N PRO A 181 -3.10 10.73 6.03
CA PRO A 181 -1.75 10.21 5.86
C PRO A 181 -1.68 9.14 4.77
N HIS A 182 -0.68 9.24 3.89
CA HIS A 182 -0.62 8.36 2.73
C HIS A 182 0.80 8.07 2.23
N ILE A 183 0.92 6.95 1.50
CA ILE A 183 2.02 6.61 0.58
C ILE A 183 1.40 6.35 -0.79
N VAL A 184 1.77 7.13 -1.79
CA VAL A 184 1.18 7.07 -3.14
C VAL A 184 2.28 6.98 -4.20
N ALA A 185 2.15 6.05 -5.15
CA ALA A 185 3.00 6.03 -6.33
C ALA A 185 2.38 6.93 -7.41
N ARG A 186 2.89 8.14 -7.59
CA ARG A 186 2.41 9.09 -8.61
C ARG A 186 2.53 8.51 -10.02
N GLY A 187 1.64 8.92 -10.91
CA GLY A 187 1.62 8.41 -12.27
C GLY A 187 0.90 7.06 -12.42
N ARG A 188 1.24 6.28 -13.45
CA ARG A 188 0.53 5.06 -13.84
C ARG A 188 1.07 3.78 -13.22
N LYS A 189 2.31 3.79 -12.73
CA LYS A 189 2.96 2.63 -12.12
C LYS A 189 2.38 2.30 -10.76
N GLY A 190 2.44 1.01 -10.42
CA GLY A 190 1.90 0.48 -9.17
C GLY A 190 1.66 -1.01 -9.28
N GLY A 191 0.75 -1.52 -8.49
CA GLY A 191 0.35 -2.93 -8.52
C GLY A 191 0.08 -3.51 -7.14
N SER A 192 -0.62 -4.65 -7.11
CA SER A 192 -0.87 -5.39 -5.88
C SER A 192 0.41 -5.83 -5.17
N ASN A 193 1.47 -6.15 -5.94
CA ASN A 193 2.80 -6.45 -5.41
C ASN A 193 3.43 -5.23 -4.72
N VAL A 194 3.28 -4.04 -5.30
CA VAL A 194 3.77 -2.78 -4.73
C VAL A 194 3.03 -2.46 -3.43
N ALA A 195 1.70 -2.60 -3.41
CA ALA A 195 0.89 -2.41 -2.21
C ALA A 195 1.34 -3.35 -1.08
N ALA A 196 1.50 -4.64 -1.38
CA ALA A 196 1.99 -5.63 -0.42
C ALA A 196 3.44 -5.34 0.03
N ALA A 197 4.31 -4.89 -0.87
CA ALA A 197 5.69 -4.54 -0.57
C ALA A 197 5.78 -3.38 0.43
N ILE A 198 4.98 -2.33 0.25
CA ILE A 198 4.91 -1.19 1.18
C ILE A 198 4.42 -1.65 2.56
N VAL A 199 3.32 -2.43 2.61
CA VAL A 199 2.83 -2.99 3.88
C VAL A 199 3.90 -3.82 4.56
N ASN A 200 4.57 -4.72 3.83
CA ASN A 200 5.62 -5.57 4.38
C ASN A 200 6.83 -4.76 4.87
N ALA A 201 7.23 -3.71 4.16
CA ALA A 201 8.31 -2.84 4.62
C ALA A 201 7.98 -2.22 5.99
N LEU A 202 6.77 -1.68 6.15
CA LEU A 202 6.29 -1.10 7.41
C LEU A 202 6.22 -2.15 8.53
N LEU A 203 5.69 -3.35 8.24
CA LEU A 203 5.65 -4.46 9.20
C LEU A 203 7.06 -4.89 9.64
N TYR A 204 8.02 -4.98 8.72
CA TYR A 204 9.39 -5.40 9.02
C TYR A 204 10.16 -4.39 9.87
N MET A 205 9.86 -3.10 9.75
CA MET A 205 10.41 -2.06 10.65
C MET A 205 10.03 -2.27 12.11
N LEU A 206 8.97 -3.04 12.40
CA LEU A 206 8.48 -3.34 13.75
C LEU A 206 8.75 -4.77 14.21
N THR A 207 9.08 -5.69 13.30
CA THR A 207 9.10 -7.13 13.62
C THR A 207 10.44 -7.84 13.38
N ARG A 208 11.40 -7.13 12.75
CA ARG A 208 12.77 -7.64 12.47
C ARG A 208 13.86 -6.95 13.26
#